data_10e8455131246ed049ff5aa233f2a6fc
#
_entry.id   10e8455131246ed049ff5aa233f2a6fc
#
_cell.length_a   1.000
_cell.length_b   1.000
_cell.length_c   1.000
_cell.angle_alpha   90.00
_cell.angle_beta   90.00
_cell.angle_gamma   90.00
#
_symmetry.space_group_name_H-M   'P 1'
#
loop_
_entity.id
_entity.type
_entity.pdbx_description
1 polymer ?
#
loop_
_entity_poly.entity_id
_entity_poly.type
_entity_poly.pdbx_seq_one_letter_code
_entity_poly.pdbx_strand_id
1 'polypeptide(L)'
;MDKLKGKLEGKALPLVLLTVFLDVLGVGILIPVMPELVYKIFLPAGYSFNTGLVILGWLTAVYPLMQFFATPILGQLSDRFGRKPVLGFSLFGTALGYVVFALAIITKNIPLLFIGRAVDGLTGGNISVARAVIADVSEPEHRARNFGLIGAAFGVGFVMGPYIGARLAVAHASVFGLFHTPGWFNAATPFWFTAILSGLNTLLMFLILPETHQHINSRLKIAWSKSLHNIARAASLPGLRTVFTSEFFFWGGFTFFTTFFQILLIQKLHFTTNNVGDYFAYIGLCIALAQIVIVPFAVKRFKAHQILRVSLIGNGVALFLQLFPHNTTQLLAVSPLIALFNGLTMANASALVSLSAGKKVQGEVLGIEASVQALAQAVPAAISGYIAAMGVNMPVLVGGTIVIAGGLIFNLFYHPSKHVLHEETADMPMGAH
;
A
#
# COMPACT_ATOMS: atom_id res chain seq x y z
N MET A 1 25.86 17.51 -19.15
CA MET A 1 25.23 16.50 -18.26
C MET A 1 23.76 16.75 -18.11
N ASP A 2 23.29 18.00 -17.97
CA ASP A 2 21.89 18.35 -17.73
C ASP A 2 20.95 17.99 -18.90
N LYS A 3 21.34 18.20 -20.15
CA LYS A 3 20.54 17.79 -21.34
C LYS A 3 20.33 16.26 -21.42
N LEU A 4 21.30 15.48 -20.94
CA LEU A 4 21.18 14.02 -20.93
C LEU A 4 20.22 13.56 -19.82
N LYS A 5 20.32 14.16 -18.62
CA LYS A 5 19.39 13.91 -17.51
C LYS A 5 17.96 14.28 -17.86
N GLY A 6 17.71 15.47 -18.43
CA GLY A 6 16.39 15.88 -18.85
C GLY A 6 15.77 14.94 -19.92
N LYS A 7 16.59 14.39 -20.84
CA LYS A 7 16.12 13.39 -21.81
C LYS A 7 15.82 12.04 -21.16
N LEU A 8 16.58 11.64 -20.14
CA LEU A 8 16.33 10.44 -19.34
C LEU A 8 15.06 10.59 -18.48
N GLU A 9 14.91 11.75 -17.82
CA GLU A 9 13.73 12.08 -17.03
C GLU A 9 12.45 12.00 -17.87
N GLY A 10 12.45 12.61 -19.07
CA GLY A 10 11.30 12.61 -19.97
C GLY A 10 10.84 11.22 -20.42
N LYS A 11 11.73 10.22 -20.45
CA LYS A 11 11.39 8.83 -20.79
C LYS A 11 11.08 7.95 -19.59
N ALA A 12 11.88 8.07 -18.53
CA ALA A 12 11.79 7.19 -17.38
C ALA A 12 10.64 7.56 -16.44
N LEU A 13 10.42 8.86 -16.19
CA LEU A 13 9.43 9.31 -15.22
C LEU A 13 8.00 8.87 -15.55
N PRO A 14 7.45 9.06 -16.78
CA PRO A 14 6.10 8.62 -17.10
C PRO A 14 5.92 7.11 -16.95
N LEU A 15 6.94 6.34 -17.38
CA LEU A 15 6.90 4.89 -17.34
C LEU A 15 6.92 4.33 -15.91
N VAL A 16 7.74 4.92 -15.05
CA VAL A 16 7.80 4.54 -13.63
C VAL A 16 6.53 4.96 -12.89
N LEU A 17 5.94 6.11 -13.22
CA LEU A 17 4.66 6.52 -12.66
C LEU A 17 3.52 5.59 -13.12
N LEU A 18 3.53 5.15 -14.38
CA LEU A 18 2.61 4.12 -14.86
C LEU A 18 2.78 2.82 -14.08
N THR A 19 4.01 2.40 -13.81
CA THR A 19 4.28 1.22 -12.98
C THR A 19 3.66 1.34 -11.60
N VAL A 20 3.93 2.43 -10.90
CA VAL A 20 3.36 2.67 -9.56
C VAL A 20 1.83 2.70 -9.59
N PHE A 21 1.26 3.35 -10.60
CA PHE A 21 -0.19 3.38 -10.81
C PHE A 21 -0.77 1.96 -10.99
N LEU A 22 -0.16 1.12 -11.85
CA LEU A 22 -0.63 -0.24 -12.11
C LEU A 22 -0.48 -1.16 -10.89
N ASP A 23 0.58 -1.00 -10.11
CA ASP A 23 0.77 -1.75 -8.86
C ASP A 23 -0.35 -1.44 -7.85
N VAL A 24 -0.63 -0.16 -7.64
CA VAL A 24 -1.68 0.28 -6.71
C VAL A 24 -3.07 -0.08 -7.22
N LEU A 25 -3.30 0.05 -8.52
CA LEU A 25 -4.54 -0.39 -9.17
C LEU A 25 -4.76 -1.89 -8.93
N GLY A 26 -3.72 -2.72 -9.08
CA GLY A 26 -3.78 -4.16 -8.83
C GLY A 26 -4.13 -4.51 -7.38
N VAL A 27 -3.57 -3.79 -6.41
CA VAL A 27 -3.95 -3.93 -4.99
C VAL A 27 -5.41 -3.51 -4.78
N GLY A 28 -5.83 -2.41 -5.40
CA GLY A 28 -7.20 -1.90 -5.29
C GLY A 28 -8.26 -2.84 -5.89
N ILE A 29 -7.94 -3.47 -7.02
CA ILE A 29 -8.81 -4.47 -7.70
C ILE A 29 -9.20 -5.62 -6.77
N LEU A 30 -8.31 -6.02 -5.88
CA LEU A 30 -8.53 -7.13 -4.97
C LEU A 30 -9.65 -6.83 -3.95
N ILE A 31 -9.79 -5.59 -3.49
CA ILE A 31 -10.68 -5.20 -2.39
C ILE A 31 -12.13 -5.70 -2.61
N PRO A 32 -12.82 -5.38 -3.70
CA PRO A 32 -14.22 -5.81 -3.90
C PRO A 32 -14.35 -7.30 -4.24
N VAL A 33 -13.28 -7.96 -4.67
CA VAL A 33 -13.29 -9.38 -5.05
C VAL A 33 -13.08 -10.30 -3.85
N MET A 34 -12.40 -9.84 -2.79
CA MET A 34 -12.10 -10.67 -1.62
C MET A 34 -13.34 -11.33 -0.98
N PRO A 35 -14.48 -10.65 -0.77
CA PRO A 35 -15.69 -11.31 -0.25
C PRO A 35 -16.19 -12.42 -1.18
N GLU A 36 -16.08 -12.25 -2.49
CA GLU A 36 -16.50 -13.26 -3.47
C GLU A 36 -15.76 -14.59 -3.27
N LEU A 37 -14.48 -14.57 -2.84
CA LEU A 37 -13.72 -15.78 -2.56
C LEU A 37 -14.33 -16.57 -1.41
N VAL A 38 -14.83 -15.90 -0.37
CA VAL A 38 -15.51 -16.57 0.76
C VAL A 38 -16.76 -17.27 0.25
N TYR A 39 -17.63 -16.55 -0.46
CA TYR A 39 -18.92 -17.08 -0.88
C TYR A 39 -18.85 -18.09 -2.04
N LYS A 40 -17.91 -17.88 -2.99
CA LYS A 40 -17.84 -18.68 -4.23
C LYS A 40 -16.77 -19.78 -4.23
N ILE A 41 -15.80 -19.72 -3.32
CA ILE A 41 -14.71 -20.71 -3.25
C ILE A 41 -14.69 -21.41 -1.91
N PHE A 42 -14.60 -20.68 -0.78
CA PHE A 42 -14.36 -21.31 0.52
C PHE A 42 -15.60 -22.03 1.03
N LEU A 43 -16.76 -21.41 1.00
CA LEU A 43 -18.02 -22.08 1.40
C LEU A 43 -18.36 -23.31 0.53
N PRO A 44 -18.28 -23.25 -0.82
CA PRO A 44 -18.52 -24.43 -1.64
C PRO A 44 -17.45 -25.53 -1.47
N ALA A 45 -16.24 -25.19 -0.99
CA ALA A 45 -15.22 -26.17 -0.63
C ALA A 45 -15.44 -26.83 0.73
N GLY A 46 -16.55 -26.54 1.42
CA GLY A 46 -16.94 -27.14 2.71
C GLY A 46 -16.45 -26.42 3.96
N TYR A 47 -15.80 -25.25 3.82
CA TYR A 47 -15.41 -24.45 4.97
C TYR A 47 -16.60 -23.67 5.56
N SER A 48 -16.61 -23.51 6.89
CA SER A 48 -17.58 -22.61 7.52
C SER A 48 -17.30 -21.15 7.16
N PHE A 49 -18.29 -20.28 7.31
CA PHE A 49 -18.11 -18.84 7.07
C PHE A 49 -16.96 -18.26 7.90
N ASN A 50 -16.89 -18.60 9.20
CA ASN A 50 -15.83 -18.13 10.09
C ASN A 50 -14.45 -18.63 9.66
N THR A 51 -14.33 -19.89 9.25
CA THR A 51 -13.07 -20.44 8.70
C THR A 51 -12.70 -19.71 7.39
N GLY A 52 -13.67 -19.41 6.54
CA GLY A 52 -13.47 -18.61 5.33
C GLY A 52 -12.91 -17.22 5.61
N LEU A 53 -13.36 -16.57 6.69
CA LEU A 53 -12.81 -15.27 7.13
C LEU A 53 -11.35 -15.40 7.57
N VAL A 54 -11.01 -16.47 8.30
CA VAL A 54 -9.62 -16.74 8.72
C VAL A 54 -8.72 -16.98 7.51
N ILE A 55 -9.16 -17.80 6.54
CA ILE A 55 -8.43 -18.04 5.30
C ILE A 55 -8.23 -16.72 4.54
N LEU A 56 -9.26 -15.87 4.47
CA LEU A 56 -9.18 -14.56 3.82
C LEU A 56 -8.17 -13.64 4.49
N GLY A 57 -8.13 -13.60 5.82
CA GLY A 57 -7.16 -12.82 6.58
C GLY A 57 -5.71 -13.24 6.26
N TRP A 58 -5.43 -14.54 6.28
CA TRP A 58 -4.12 -15.08 5.90
C TRP A 58 -3.78 -14.81 4.44
N LEU A 59 -4.73 -14.98 3.52
CA LEU A 59 -4.54 -14.69 2.10
C LEU A 59 -4.20 -13.22 1.86
N THR A 60 -4.81 -12.31 2.61
CA THR A 60 -4.48 -10.88 2.56
C THR A 60 -3.11 -10.59 3.16
N ALA A 61 -2.71 -11.30 4.22
CA ALA A 61 -1.44 -11.11 4.92
C ALA A 61 -0.22 -11.56 4.11
N VAL A 62 -0.36 -12.59 3.26
CA VAL A 62 0.77 -13.15 2.49
C VAL A 62 1.46 -12.10 1.62
N TYR A 63 0.72 -11.26 0.94
CA TYR A 63 1.30 -10.22 0.08
C TYR A 63 2.20 -9.24 0.85
N PRO A 64 1.74 -8.49 1.86
CA PRO A 64 2.60 -7.57 2.60
C PRO A 64 3.69 -8.29 3.40
N LEU A 65 3.48 -9.56 3.81
CA LEU A 65 4.52 -10.35 4.46
C LEU A 65 5.67 -10.66 3.49
N MET A 66 5.36 -11.10 2.28
CA MET A 66 6.38 -11.34 1.24
C MET A 66 7.05 -10.03 0.82
N GLN A 67 6.29 -8.95 0.68
CA GLN A 67 6.80 -7.62 0.36
C GLN A 67 7.75 -7.09 1.44
N PHE A 68 7.48 -7.36 2.72
CA PHE A 68 8.37 -7.01 3.83
C PHE A 68 9.79 -7.55 3.63
N PHE A 69 9.93 -8.80 3.21
CA PHE A 69 11.24 -9.39 2.92
C PHE A 69 11.80 -8.92 1.58
N ALA A 70 10.97 -8.83 0.55
CA ALA A 70 11.38 -8.56 -0.82
C ALA A 70 11.85 -7.12 -1.04
N THR A 71 11.18 -6.13 -0.44
CA THR A 71 11.45 -4.69 -0.72
C THR A 71 12.91 -4.29 -0.51
N PRO A 72 13.57 -4.57 0.64
CA PRO A 72 14.98 -4.22 0.81
C PRO A 72 15.92 -5.07 -0.05
N ILE A 73 15.52 -6.29 -0.40
CA ILE A 73 16.30 -7.18 -1.27
C ILE A 73 16.29 -6.66 -2.70
N LEU A 74 15.11 -6.31 -3.24
CA LEU A 74 14.97 -5.75 -4.58
C LEU A 74 15.71 -4.41 -4.71
N GLY A 75 15.69 -3.57 -3.67
CA GLY A 75 16.51 -2.37 -3.61
C GLY A 75 17.99 -2.68 -3.79
N GLN A 76 18.55 -3.59 -2.97
CA GLN A 76 19.95 -4.01 -3.05
C GLN A 76 20.31 -4.68 -4.40
N LEU A 77 19.39 -5.52 -4.93
CA LEU A 77 19.57 -6.13 -6.26
C LEU A 77 19.65 -5.06 -7.35
N SER A 78 18.82 -4.02 -7.25
CA SER A 78 18.82 -2.93 -8.24
C SER A 78 20.07 -2.05 -8.16
N ASP A 79 20.68 -1.93 -6.98
CA ASP A 79 21.99 -1.28 -6.83
C ASP A 79 23.14 -2.14 -7.41
N ARG A 80 22.98 -3.46 -7.37
CA ARG A 80 24.00 -4.41 -7.84
C ARG A 80 23.93 -4.71 -9.32
N PHE A 81 22.73 -4.86 -9.87
CA PHE A 81 22.50 -5.33 -11.25
C PHE A 81 21.95 -4.26 -12.18
N GLY A 82 21.61 -3.09 -11.64
CA GLY A 82 20.94 -2.00 -12.37
C GLY A 82 19.43 -1.95 -12.09
N ARG A 83 18.84 -0.78 -12.32
CA ARG A 83 17.42 -0.51 -12.06
C ARG A 83 16.51 -1.23 -13.04
N LYS A 84 16.84 -1.14 -14.35
CA LYS A 84 16.02 -1.66 -15.43
C LYS A 84 15.77 -3.18 -15.34
N PRO A 85 16.78 -4.05 -15.22
CA PRO A 85 16.54 -5.49 -15.17
C PRO A 85 15.76 -5.90 -13.93
N VAL A 86 16.07 -5.34 -12.76
CA VAL A 86 15.37 -5.70 -11.52
C VAL A 86 13.92 -5.26 -11.55
N LEU A 87 13.62 -4.04 -12.02
CA LEU A 87 12.25 -3.55 -12.17
C LEU A 87 11.47 -4.38 -13.19
N GLY A 88 12.09 -4.72 -14.35
CA GLY A 88 11.46 -5.55 -15.37
C GLY A 88 11.12 -6.96 -14.88
N PHE A 89 12.06 -7.64 -14.21
CA PHE A 89 11.79 -8.97 -13.62
C PHE A 89 10.76 -8.92 -12.51
N SER A 90 10.76 -7.87 -11.70
CA SER A 90 9.75 -7.65 -10.66
C SER A 90 8.35 -7.54 -11.26
N LEU A 91 8.16 -6.69 -12.27
CA LEU A 91 6.89 -6.53 -12.98
C LEU A 91 6.42 -7.81 -13.69
N PHE A 92 7.35 -8.55 -14.28
CA PHE A 92 7.04 -9.86 -14.86
C PHE A 92 6.54 -10.83 -13.80
N GLY A 93 7.18 -10.88 -12.63
CA GLY A 93 6.74 -11.71 -11.51
C GLY A 93 5.37 -11.29 -10.98
N THR A 94 5.07 -9.99 -10.91
CA THR A 94 3.74 -9.46 -10.57
C THR A 94 2.69 -9.93 -11.60
N ALA A 95 2.98 -9.82 -12.90
CA ALA A 95 2.07 -10.32 -13.94
C ALA A 95 1.81 -11.84 -13.79
N LEU A 96 2.86 -12.62 -13.52
CA LEU A 96 2.75 -14.05 -13.25
C LEU A 96 1.92 -14.35 -11.99
N GLY A 97 2.11 -13.60 -10.93
CA GLY A 97 1.32 -13.68 -9.69
C GLY A 97 -0.18 -13.52 -9.96
N TYR A 98 -0.56 -12.52 -10.77
CA TYR A 98 -1.95 -12.33 -11.17
C TYR A 98 -2.49 -13.45 -12.07
N VAL A 99 -1.70 -13.97 -12.98
CA VAL A 99 -2.08 -15.16 -13.79
C VAL A 99 -2.36 -16.36 -12.88
N VAL A 100 -1.45 -16.65 -11.95
CA VAL A 100 -1.59 -17.76 -11.00
C VAL A 100 -2.84 -17.56 -10.12
N PHE A 101 -3.08 -16.33 -9.66
CA PHE A 101 -4.24 -16.01 -8.83
C PHE A 101 -5.56 -16.15 -9.62
N ALA A 102 -5.61 -15.71 -10.89
CA ALA A 102 -6.76 -15.87 -11.77
C ALA A 102 -7.06 -17.36 -12.02
N LEU A 103 -6.04 -18.17 -12.31
CA LEU A 103 -6.16 -19.62 -12.47
C LEU A 103 -6.66 -20.29 -11.19
N ALA A 104 -6.17 -19.84 -10.03
CA ALA A 104 -6.61 -20.34 -8.73
C ALA A 104 -8.11 -20.11 -8.48
N ILE A 105 -8.65 -18.96 -8.89
CA ILE A 105 -10.08 -18.66 -8.81
C ILE A 105 -10.89 -19.59 -9.72
N ILE A 106 -10.45 -19.77 -10.98
CA ILE A 106 -11.15 -20.62 -11.97
C ILE A 106 -11.15 -22.08 -11.51
N THR A 107 -10.01 -22.57 -11.03
CA THR A 107 -9.86 -23.97 -10.57
C THR A 107 -10.34 -24.18 -9.14
N LYS A 108 -10.75 -23.10 -8.44
CA LYS A 108 -11.14 -23.10 -7.03
C LYS A 108 -10.07 -23.70 -6.10
N ASN A 109 -8.79 -23.52 -6.46
CA ASN A 109 -7.65 -24.09 -5.77
C ASN A 109 -7.11 -23.11 -4.71
N ILE A 110 -7.42 -23.36 -3.43
CA ILE A 110 -7.05 -22.47 -2.32
C ILE A 110 -5.52 -22.36 -2.15
N PRO A 111 -4.72 -23.46 -2.14
CA PRO A 111 -3.25 -23.34 -2.11
C PRO A 111 -2.70 -22.46 -3.23
N LEU A 112 -3.25 -22.55 -4.43
CA LEU A 112 -2.79 -21.77 -5.57
C LEU A 112 -3.10 -20.26 -5.40
N LEU A 113 -4.17 -19.87 -4.68
CA LEU A 113 -4.43 -18.47 -4.29
C LEU A 113 -3.27 -17.93 -3.45
N PHE A 114 -2.80 -18.69 -2.46
CA PHE A 114 -1.67 -18.31 -1.62
C PHE A 114 -0.37 -18.18 -2.42
N ILE A 115 -0.12 -19.11 -3.34
CA ILE A 115 1.06 -19.06 -4.22
C ILE A 115 1.02 -17.79 -5.08
N GLY A 116 -0.12 -17.46 -5.71
CA GLY A 116 -0.27 -16.24 -6.50
C GLY A 116 0.01 -14.97 -5.68
N ARG A 117 -0.52 -14.90 -4.45
CA ARG A 117 -0.26 -13.77 -3.54
C ARG A 117 1.19 -13.71 -3.06
N ALA A 118 1.83 -14.87 -2.84
CA ALA A 118 3.23 -14.92 -2.43
C ALA A 118 4.16 -14.44 -3.56
N VAL A 119 3.93 -14.90 -4.80
CA VAL A 119 4.68 -14.46 -5.98
C VAL A 119 4.53 -12.96 -6.18
N ASP A 120 3.29 -12.44 -6.15
CA ASP A 120 2.99 -11.02 -6.28
C ASP A 120 3.67 -10.19 -5.17
N GLY A 121 3.64 -10.66 -3.91
CA GLY A 121 4.29 -9.99 -2.78
C GLY A 121 5.83 -9.99 -2.88
N LEU A 122 6.44 -11.10 -3.31
CA LEU A 122 7.89 -11.19 -3.51
C LEU A 122 8.38 -10.26 -4.63
N THR A 123 7.54 -9.99 -5.59
CA THR A 123 7.87 -9.11 -6.72
C THR A 123 7.33 -7.68 -6.54
N GLY A 124 6.32 -7.47 -5.71
CA GLY A 124 5.71 -6.17 -5.42
C GLY A 124 6.57 -5.18 -4.61
N GLY A 125 7.81 -5.53 -4.25
CA GLY A 125 8.79 -4.59 -3.66
C GLY A 125 9.40 -3.60 -4.66
N ASN A 126 8.94 -3.58 -5.91
CA ASN A 126 9.37 -2.75 -7.02
C ASN A 126 9.20 -1.23 -6.78
N ILE A 127 8.30 -0.82 -5.89
CA ILE A 127 8.10 0.59 -5.51
C ILE A 127 9.40 1.20 -4.97
N SER A 128 10.25 0.44 -4.25
CA SER A 128 11.55 0.90 -3.79
C SER A 128 12.49 1.19 -4.97
N VAL A 129 12.49 0.31 -5.98
CA VAL A 129 13.28 0.47 -7.22
C VAL A 129 12.74 1.63 -8.06
N ALA A 130 11.41 1.75 -8.17
CA ALA A 130 10.75 2.87 -8.85
C ALA A 130 11.13 4.23 -8.25
N ARG A 131 11.13 4.34 -6.92
CA ARG A 131 11.62 5.53 -6.21
C ARG A 131 13.09 5.81 -6.50
N ALA A 132 13.93 4.78 -6.56
CA ALA A 132 15.34 4.92 -6.88
C ALA A 132 15.55 5.42 -8.33
N VAL A 133 14.82 4.89 -9.31
CA VAL A 133 14.83 5.40 -10.69
C VAL A 133 14.49 6.89 -10.74
N ILE A 134 13.42 7.31 -10.04
CA ILE A 134 13.04 8.73 -10.00
C ILE A 134 14.13 9.57 -9.37
N ALA A 135 14.80 9.09 -8.30
CA ALA A 135 15.91 9.78 -7.68
C ALA A 135 17.11 9.93 -8.63
N ASP A 136 17.40 8.87 -9.42
CA ASP A 136 18.52 8.83 -10.35
C ASP A 136 18.34 9.81 -11.53
N VAL A 137 17.11 9.96 -12.04
CA VAL A 137 16.82 10.79 -13.22
C VAL A 137 16.41 12.22 -12.90
N SER A 138 15.95 12.50 -11.66
CA SER A 138 15.47 13.83 -11.29
C SER A 138 16.58 14.80 -10.97
N GLU A 139 16.51 15.99 -11.51
CA GLU A 139 17.32 17.12 -11.08
C GLU A 139 16.94 17.55 -9.66
N PRO A 140 17.89 18.10 -8.87
CA PRO A 140 17.63 18.48 -7.47
C PRO A 140 16.38 19.38 -7.30
N GLU A 141 16.19 20.33 -8.22
CA GLU A 141 15.07 21.29 -8.21
C GLU A 141 13.72 20.63 -8.48
N HIS A 142 13.68 19.57 -9.31
CA HIS A 142 12.47 18.87 -9.71
C HIS A 142 12.16 17.65 -8.86
N ARG A 143 13.11 17.20 -8.02
CA ARG A 143 13.02 15.94 -7.26
C ARG A 143 11.78 15.89 -6.38
N ALA A 144 11.50 16.95 -5.62
CA ALA A 144 10.31 17.00 -4.75
C ALA A 144 9.00 16.89 -5.53
N ARG A 145 8.91 17.57 -6.68
CA ARG A 145 7.75 17.48 -7.58
C ARG A 145 7.58 16.05 -8.11
N ASN A 146 8.65 15.42 -8.58
CA ASN A 146 8.60 14.09 -9.18
C ASN A 146 8.24 13.00 -8.16
N PHE A 147 8.72 13.11 -6.90
CA PHE A 147 8.23 12.26 -5.81
C PHE A 147 6.77 12.52 -5.46
N GLY A 148 6.29 13.76 -5.56
CA GLY A 148 4.88 14.10 -5.40
C GLY A 148 3.97 13.41 -6.42
N LEU A 149 4.45 13.20 -7.66
CA LEU A 149 3.73 12.48 -8.71
C LEU A 149 3.52 10.99 -8.37
N ILE A 150 4.41 10.38 -7.58
CA ILE A 150 4.18 9.03 -7.03
C ILE A 150 2.90 9.02 -6.18
N GLY A 151 2.74 10.01 -5.29
CA GLY A 151 1.51 10.14 -4.49
C GLY A 151 0.25 10.30 -5.34
N ALA A 152 0.34 11.06 -6.44
CA ALA A 152 -0.77 11.19 -7.39
C ALA A 152 -1.09 9.85 -8.10
N ALA A 153 -0.07 9.09 -8.53
CA ALA A 153 -0.25 7.76 -9.12
C ALA A 153 -0.91 6.79 -8.13
N PHE A 154 -0.49 6.81 -6.86
CA PHE A 154 -1.14 6.07 -5.77
C PHE A 154 -2.61 6.45 -5.62
N GLY A 155 -2.92 7.75 -5.55
CA GLY A 155 -4.28 8.24 -5.40
C GLY A 155 -5.20 7.77 -6.51
N VAL A 156 -4.77 7.95 -7.77
CA VAL A 156 -5.55 7.54 -8.95
C VAL A 156 -5.71 6.00 -8.98
N GLY A 157 -4.65 5.25 -8.71
CA GLY A 157 -4.70 3.77 -8.66
C GLY A 157 -5.68 3.27 -7.59
N PHE A 158 -5.68 3.89 -6.41
CA PHE A 158 -6.57 3.51 -5.32
C PHE A 158 -8.04 3.91 -5.57
N VAL A 159 -8.31 4.94 -6.36
CA VAL A 159 -9.68 5.28 -6.82
C VAL A 159 -10.16 4.30 -7.88
N MET A 160 -9.34 4.09 -8.91
CA MET A 160 -9.73 3.30 -10.08
C MET A 160 -9.73 1.79 -9.80
N GLY A 161 -8.81 1.30 -8.94
CA GLY A 161 -8.64 -0.12 -8.66
C GLY A 161 -9.93 -0.80 -8.17
N PRO A 162 -10.52 -0.36 -7.06
CA PRO A 162 -11.75 -0.98 -6.55
C PRO A 162 -12.92 -0.84 -7.51
N TYR A 163 -13.06 0.30 -8.19
CA TYR A 163 -14.12 0.50 -9.18
C TYR A 163 -14.02 -0.48 -10.35
N ILE A 164 -12.84 -0.54 -10.98
CA ILE A 164 -12.59 -1.42 -12.12
C ILE A 164 -12.68 -2.89 -11.67
N GLY A 165 -12.09 -3.23 -10.52
CA GLY A 165 -12.11 -4.57 -9.97
C GLY A 165 -13.52 -5.10 -9.76
N ALA A 166 -14.40 -4.29 -9.18
CA ALA A 166 -15.80 -4.66 -8.97
C ALA A 166 -16.55 -4.87 -10.30
N ARG A 167 -16.38 -3.97 -11.26
CA ARG A 167 -17.05 -4.06 -12.57
C ARG A 167 -16.59 -5.26 -13.38
N LEU A 168 -15.28 -5.52 -13.41
CA LEU A 168 -14.73 -6.67 -14.13
C LEU A 168 -15.03 -8.02 -13.44
N ALA A 169 -15.37 -8.03 -12.15
CA ALA A 169 -15.70 -9.24 -11.42
C ALA A 169 -17.15 -9.73 -11.62
N VAL A 170 -18.00 -8.90 -12.22
CA VAL A 170 -19.46 -9.16 -12.33
C VAL A 170 -19.90 -9.08 -13.80
N ALA A 171 -20.66 -10.09 -14.24
CA ALA A 171 -21.29 -10.08 -15.55
C ALA A 171 -22.36 -8.99 -15.66
N HIS A 172 -22.50 -8.39 -16.83
CA HIS A 172 -23.49 -7.35 -17.13
C HIS A 172 -23.40 -6.10 -16.23
N ALA A 173 -22.26 -5.87 -15.58
CA ALA A 173 -22.01 -4.66 -14.80
C ALA A 173 -21.85 -3.45 -15.72
N SER A 174 -22.47 -2.33 -15.34
CA SER A 174 -22.28 -1.06 -16.08
C SER A 174 -20.93 -0.42 -15.74
N VAL A 175 -20.13 -0.10 -16.74
CA VAL A 175 -18.83 0.56 -16.61
C VAL A 175 -18.96 2.00 -17.06
N PHE A 176 -18.84 2.95 -16.14
CA PHE A 176 -19.00 4.40 -16.34
C PHE A 176 -20.30 4.81 -17.05
N GLY A 177 -21.33 3.96 -17.08
CA GLY A 177 -22.56 4.20 -17.84
C GLY A 177 -22.41 4.07 -19.36
N LEU A 178 -21.21 3.71 -19.87
CA LEU A 178 -20.90 3.68 -21.30
C LEU A 178 -21.16 2.31 -21.94
N PHE A 179 -20.87 1.24 -21.22
CA PHE A 179 -21.03 -0.13 -21.71
C PHE A 179 -21.25 -1.12 -20.54
N HIS A 180 -21.73 -2.31 -20.87
CA HIS A 180 -21.91 -3.40 -19.90
C HIS A 180 -20.86 -4.48 -20.12
N THR A 181 -20.38 -5.08 -19.01
CA THR A 181 -19.44 -6.18 -19.08
C THR A 181 -20.08 -7.42 -19.72
N PRO A 182 -19.32 -8.21 -20.49
CA PRO A 182 -19.83 -9.45 -21.08
C PRO A 182 -20.31 -10.46 -20.04
N GLY A 183 -21.22 -11.35 -20.44
CA GLY A 183 -21.83 -12.37 -19.59
C GLY A 183 -20.85 -13.40 -19.03
N TRP A 184 -19.66 -13.57 -19.61
CA TRP A 184 -18.61 -14.49 -19.15
C TRP A 184 -17.68 -13.90 -18.08
N PHE A 185 -17.84 -12.62 -17.74
CA PHE A 185 -17.05 -11.98 -16.68
C PHE A 185 -17.35 -12.59 -15.31
N ASN A 186 -16.30 -12.77 -14.51
CA ASN A 186 -16.37 -13.40 -13.20
C ASN A 186 -15.24 -12.88 -12.28
N ALA A 187 -15.16 -13.39 -11.06
CA ALA A 187 -14.17 -12.97 -10.06
C ALA A 187 -12.70 -13.11 -10.50
N ALA A 188 -12.38 -13.92 -11.53
CA ALA A 188 -11.02 -14.04 -12.07
C ALA A 188 -10.70 -12.97 -13.13
N THR A 189 -11.72 -12.40 -13.77
CA THR A 189 -11.54 -11.45 -14.89
C THR A 189 -10.70 -10.22 -14.52
N PRO A 190 -10.86 -9.59 -13.34
CA PRO A 190 -10.03 -8.46 -12.92
C PRO A 190 -8.53 -8.82 -12.86
N PHE A 191 -8.21 -10.04 -12.47
CA PHE A 191 -6.81 -10.50 -12.37
C PHE A 191 -6.20 -10.80 -13.73
N TRP A 192 -6.95 -11.34 -14.67
CA TRP A 192 -6.52 -11.45 -16.07
C TRP A 192 -6.25 -10.07 -16.68
N PHE A 193 -7.12 -9.11 -16.43
CA PHE A 193 -6.95 -7.73 -16.87
C PHE A 193 -5.66 -7.13 -16.30
N THR A 194 -5.42 -7.28 -15.00
CA THR A 194 -4.22 -6.76 -14.35
C THR A 194 -2.96 -7.49 -14.82
N ALA A 195 -3.04 -8.80 -15.05
CA ALA A 195 -1.93 -9.59 -15.61
C ALA A 195 -1.51 -9.08 -17.00
N ILE A 196 -2.48 -8.79 -17.86
CA ILE A 196 -2.23 -8.22 -19.19
C ILE A 196 -1.60 -6.83 -19.07
N LEU A 197 -2.14 -5.95 -18.22
CA LEU A 197 -1.58 -4.61 -18.03
C LEU A 197 -0.16 -4.65 -17.47
N SER A 198 0.10 -5.51 -16.46
CA SER A 198 1.44 -5.69 -15.89
C SER A 198 2.41 -6.30 -16.91
N GLY A 199 1.95 -7.24 -17.75
CA GLY A 199 2.73 -7.81 -18.83
C GLY A 199 3.10 -6.77 -19.91
N LEU A 200 2.13 -5.94 -20.32
CA LEU A 200 2.38 -4.83 -21.24
C LEU A 200 3.34 -3.79 -20.63
N ASN A 201 3.17 -3.47 -19.35
CA ASN A 201 4.09 -2.57 -18.65
C ASN A 201 5.50 -3.15 -18.56
N THR A 202 5.63 -4.46 -18.31
CA THR A 202 6.93 -5.17 -18.36
C THR A 202 7.59 -5.01 -19.73
N LEU A 203 6.83 -5.23 -20.81
CA LEU A 203 7.34 -5.06 -22.18
C LEU A 203 7.79 -3.62 -22.43
N LEU A 204 6.97 -2.63 -22.05
CA LEU A 204 7.32 -1.21 -22.17
C LEU A 204 8.57 -0.86 -21.37
N MET A 205 8.72 -1.42 -20.17
CA MET A 205 9.94 -1.26 -19.36
C MET A 205 11.18 -1.75 -20.08
N PHE A 206 11.15 -2.96 -20.64
CA PHE A 206 12.29 -3.49 -21.37
C PHE A 206 12.60 -2.74 -22.68
N LEU A 207 11.58 -2.23 -23.36
CA LEU A 207 11.74 -1.52 -24.63
C LEU A 207 12.18 -0.05 -24.45
N ILE A 208 11.60 0.67 -23.48
CA ILE A 208 11.69 2.12 -23.39
C ILE A 208 12.62 2.60 -22.26
N LEU A 209 12.59 1.91 -21.07
CA LEU A 209 13.38 2.39 -19.93
C LEU A 209 14.87 2.21 -20.23
N PRO A 210 15.68 3.28 -20.21
CA PRO A 210 17.13 3.17 -20.20
C PRO A 210 17.62 2.71 -18.82
N GLU A 211 18.84 2.15 -18.74
CA GLU A 211 19.46 1.96 -17.44
C GLU A 211 19.79 3.32 -16.81
N THR A 212 19.32 3.56 -15.60
CA THR A 212 19.45 4.84 -14.91
C THR A 212 20.55 4.85 -13.86
N HIS A 213 20.98 3.67 -13.41
CA HIS A 213 22.03 3.53 -12.41
C HIS A 213 23.42 3.60 -13.04
N GLN A 214 24.12 4.72 -12.79
CA GLN A 214 25.45 4.97 -13.40
C GLN A 214 26.61 4.22 -12.71
N HIS A 215 26.42 3.79 -11.45
CA HIS A 215 27.48 3.19 -10.64
C HIS A 215 27.08 1.81 -10.12
N ILE A 216 26.98 0.83 -11.03
CA ILE A 216 26.65 -0.54 -10.68
C ILE A 216 27.75 -1.13 -9.79
N ASN A 217 27.40 -1.52 -8.56
CA ASN A 217 28.33 -2.12 -7.61
C ASN A 217 28.18 -3.65 -7.58
N SER A 218 28.84 -4.33 -8.52
CA SER A 218 28.79 -5.79 -8.65
C SER A 218 29.29 -6.56 -7.42
N ARG A 219 30.07 -5.92 -6.53
CA ARG A 219 30.61 -6.52 -5.29
C ARG A 219 29.70 -6.37 -4.09
N LEU A 220 28.58 -5.68 -4.22
CA LEU A 220 27.64 -5.46 -3.11
C LEU A 220 27.08 -6.80 -2.62
N LYS A 221 27.28 -7.10 -1.32
CA LYS A 221 26.73 -8.29 -0.67
C LYS A 221 25.27 -8.04 -0.29
N ILE A 222 24.39 -8.93 -0.71
CA ILE A 222 22.95 -8.85 -0.41
C ILE A 222 22.70 -9.33 1.03
N ALA A 223 22.18 -8.44 1.85
CA ALA A 223 21.81 -8.76 3.24
C ALA A 223 20.34 -9.22 3.30
N TRP A 224 20.12 -10.52 3.32
CA TRP A 224 18.79 -11.14 3.39
C TRP A 224 18.00 -10.77 4.65
N SER A 225 18.69 -10.49 5.76
CA SER A 225 18.12 -10.08 7.04
C SER A 225 17.84 -8.57 7.14
N LYS A 226 18.03 -7.80 6.07
CA LYS A 226 17.93 -6.33 6.13
C LYS A 226 16.56 -5.84 6.61
N SER A 227 15.49 -6.54 6.29
CA SER A 227 14.13 -6.20 6.75
C SER A 227 14.02 -6.29 8.27
N LEU A 228 14.54 -7.38 8.88
CA LEU A 228 14.54 -7.53 10.33
C LEU A 228 15.46 -6.51 11.00
N HIS A 229 16.63 -6.25 10.40
CA HIS A 229 17.53 -5.21 10.85
C HIS A 229 16.88 -3.82 10.80
N ASN A 230 16.11 -3.51 9.75
CA ASN A 230 15.37 -2.26 9.65
C ASN A 230 14.36 -2.10 10.80
N ILE A 231 13.64 -3.15 11.17
CA ILE A 231 12.69 -3.09 12.31
C ILE A 231 13.42 -2.85 13.63
N ALA A 232 14.51 -3.59 13.88
CA ALA A 232 15.34 -3.39 15.08
C ALA A 232 15.88 -1.94 15.14
N ARG A 233 16.32 -1.42 13.98
CA ARG A 233 16.83 -0.06 13.87
C ARG A 233 15.73 0.99 14.04
N ALA A 234 14.51 0.76 13.53
CA ALA A 234 13.36 1.63 13.74
C ALA A 234 13.08 1.86 15.23
N ALA A 235 13.20 0.79 16.03
CA ALA A 235 13.01 0.86 17.48
C ALA A 235 14.16 1.59 18.22
N SER A 236 15.38 1.61 17.65
CA SER A 236 16.57 2.19 18.28
C SER A 236 16.83 3.65 17.88
N LEU A 237 16.27 4.16 16.78
CA LEU A 237 16.53 5.52 16.29
C LEU A 237 15.90 6.59 17.19
N PRO A 238 16.72 7.43 17.89
CA PRO A 238 16.21 8.50 18.73
C PRO A 238 15.35 9.50 17.92
N GLY A 239 14.20 9.90 18.47
CA GLY A 239 13.28 10.85 17.81
C GLY A 239 12.36 10.22 16.76
N LEU A 240 12.77 9.15 16.08
CA LEU A 240 11.95 8.47 15.07
C LEU A 240 11.21 7.24 15.60
N ARG A 241 11.67 6.60 16.67
CA ARG A 241 11.02 5.40 17.22
C ARG A 241 9.52 5.63 17.51
N THR A 242 9.18 6.80 18.06
CA THR A 242 7.77 7.15 18.37
C THR A 242 6.96 7.32 17.08
N VAL A 243 7.55 7.92 16.04
CA VAL A 243 6.90 8.08 14.73
C VAL A 243 6.64 6.71 14.12
N PHE A 244 7.67 5.85 14.01
CA PHE A 244 7.53 4.49 13.47
C PHE A 244 6.57 3.62 14.28
N THR A 245 6.57 3.72 15.61
CA THR A 245 5.59 3.03 16.45
C THR A 245 4.18 3.50 16.12
N SER A 246 3.95 4.81 16.03
CA SER A 246 2.63 5.36 15.71
C SER A 246 2.18 5.00 14.30
N GLU A 247 3.08 4.98 13.33
CA GLU A 247 2.82 4.49 11.96
C GLU A 247 2.46 3.00 11.95
N PHE A 248 3.16 2.19 12.74
CA PHE A 248 2.83 0.76 12.87
C PHE A 248 1.40 0.58 13.37
N PHE A 249 0.99 1.32 14.39
CA PHE A 249 -0.37 1.28 14.92
C PHE A 249 -1.39 1.84 13.91
N PHE A 250 -1.06 2.91 13.22
CA PHE A 250 -1.92 3.51 12.19
C PHE A 250 -2.17 2.54 11.03
N TRP A 251 -1.11 2.03 10.39
CA TRP A 251 -1.23 1.08 9.29
C TRP A 251 -1.86 -0.24 9.73
N GLY A 252 -1.51 -0.71 10.91
CA GLY A 252 -2.09 -1.91 11.49
C GLY A 252 -3.60 -1.79 11.70
N GLY A 253 -4.04 -0.73 12.36
CA GLY A 253 -5.46 -0.48 12.58
C GLY A 253 -6.23 -0.24 11.28
N PHE A 254 -5.64 0.52 10.33
CA PHE A 254 -6.25 0.75 9.03
C PHE A 254 -6.35 -0.54 8.18
N THR A 255 -5.42 -1.49 8.36
CA THR A 255 -5.49 -2.79 7.70
C THR A 255 -6.69 -3.62 8.16
N PHE A 256 -7.06 -3.58 9.43
CA PHE A 256 -8.30 -4.23 9.91
C PHE A 256 -9.53 -3.70 9.15
N PHE A 257 -9.59 -2.39 8.95
CA PHE A 257 -10.65 -1.76 8.17
C PHE A 257 -10.64 -2.21 6.71
N THR A 258 -9.52 -2.05 6.01
CA THR A 258 -9.43 -2.33 4.57
C THR A 258 -9.63 -3.82 4.23
N THR A 259 -9.32 -4.74 5.16
CA THR A 259 -9.44 -6.18 4.93
C THR A 259 -10.86 -6.69 5.09
N PHE A 260 -11.64 -6.17 6.05
CA PHE A 260 -12.94 -6.76 6.40
C PHE A 260 -14.15 -5.81 6.31
N PHE A 261 -13.94 -4.52 6.08
CA PHE A 261 -15.04 -3.57 6.02
C PHE A 261 -16.02 -3.87 4.88
N GLN A 262 -15.54 -4.39 3.75
CA GLN A 262 -16.41 -4.82 2.65
C GLN A 262 -17.38 -5.95 3.06
N ILE A 263 -16.95 -6.87 3.92
CA ILE A 263 -17.84 -7.93 4.44
C ILE A 263 -18.93 -7.33 5.35
N LEU A 264 -18.55 -6.35 6.18
CA LEU A 264 -19.51 -5.60 6.98
C LEU A 264 -20.55 -4.88 6.10
N LEU A 265 -20.13 -4.24 5.01
CA LEU A 265 -21.03 -3.57 4.08
C LEU A 265 -22.01 -4.55 3.42
N ILE A 266 -21.53 -5.74 3.03
CA ILE A 266 -22.38 -6.78 2.44
C ILE A 266 -23.42 -7.29 3.47
N GLN A 267 -22.97 -7.58 4.70
CA GLN A 267 -23.88 -8.15 5.71
C GLN A 267 -24.84 -7.13 6.32
N LYS A 268 -24.38 -5.89 6.55
CA LYS A 268 -25.17 -4.87 7.26
C LYS A 268 -26.03 -4.01 6.32
N LEU A 269 -25.48 -3.66 5.16
CA LEU A 269 -26.13 -2.74 4.19
C LEU A 269 -26.53 -3.44 2.89
N HIS A 270 -26.38 -4.77 2.80
CA HIS A 270 -26.71 -5.59 1.63
C HIS A 270 -26.05 -5.11 0.35
N PHE A 271 -24.79 -4.63 0.45
CA PHE A 271 -24.02 -4.16 -0.68
C PHE A 271 -23.68 -5.32 -1.63
N THR A 272 -23.82 -5.04 -2.92
CA THR A 272 -23.28 -5.90 -3.99
C THR A 272 -21.79 -5.64 -4.16
N THR A 273 -21.10 -6.51 -4.88
CA THR A 273 -19.69 -6.30 -5.26
C THR A 273 -19.46 -4.94 -5.94
N ASN A 274 -20.42 -4.53 -6.79
CA ASN A 274 -20.37 -3.22 -7.45
C ASN A 274 -20.49 -2.06 -6.45
N ASN A 275 -21.41 -2.15 -5.49
CA ASN A 275 -21.56 -1.12 -4.46
C ASN A 275 -20.31 -0.99 -3.59
N VAL A 276 -19.64 -2.11 -3.28
CA VAL A 276 -18.34 -2.11 -2.58
C VAL A 276 -17.29 -1.37 -3.38
N GLY A 277 -17.19 -1.67 -4.68
CA GLY A 277 -16.27 -0.97 -5.58
C GLY A 277 -16.53 0.54 -5.66
N ASP A 278 -17.79 0.94 -5.78
CA ASP A 278 -18.20 2.35 -5.81
C ASP A 278 -17.85 3.07 -4.49
N TYR A 279 -18.09 2.41 -3.37
CA TYR A 279 -17.78 2.95 -2.05
C TYR A 279 -16.27 3.19 -1.86
N PHE A 280 -15.42 2.21 -2.19
CA PHE A 280 -13.98 2.38 -2.07
C PHE A 280 -13.41 3.38 -3.08
N ALA A 281 -13.98 3.47 -4.29
CA ALA A 281 -13.66 4.51 -5.25
C ALA A 281 -14.03 5.90 -4.72
N TYR A 282 -15.19 6.05 -4.09
CA TYR A 282 -15.62 7.28 -3.43
C TYR A 282 -14.66 7.69 -2.30
N ILE A 283 -14.26 6.75 -1.41
CA ILE A 283 -13.25 7.03 -0.38
C ILE A 283 -11.93 7.45 -1.02
N GLY A 284 -11.47 6.74 -2.04
CA GLY A 284 -10.24 7.07 -2.76
C GLY A 284 -10.28 8.49 -3.34
N LEU A 285 -11.40 8.88 -3.96
CA LEU A 285 -11.61 10.23 -4.46
C LEU A 285 -11.56 11.27 -3.33
N CYS A 286 -12.21 10.99 -2.21
CA CYS A 286 -12.16 11.87 -1.04
C CYS A 286 -10.73 12.01 -0.49
N ILE A 287 -9.93 10.91 -0.45
CA ILE A 287 -8.52 10.95 -0.04
C ILE A 287 -7.72 11.82 -1.02
N ALA A 288 -7.91 11.65 -2.33
CA ALA A 288 -7.22 12.45 -3.35
C ALA A 288 -7.54 13.95 -3.20
N LEU A 289 -8.82 14.28 -3.02
CA LEU A 289 -9.26 15.66 -2.77
C LEU A 289 -8.67 16.22 -1.47
N ALA A 290 -8.65 15.43 -0.40
CA ALA A 290 -8.03 15.84 0.86
C ALA A 290 -6.53 16.14 0.68
N GLN A 291 -5.81 15.31 -0.07
CA GLN A 291 -4.38 15.51 -0.36
C GLN A 291 -4.12 16.75 -1.23
N ILE A 292 -4.97 17.03 -2.21
CA ILE A 292 -4.78 18.17 -3.12
C ILE A 292 -5.18 19.49 -2.47
N VAL A 293 -6.24 19.51 -1.63
CA VAL A 293 -6.83 20.73 -1.11
C VAL A 293 -6.47 20.94 0.36
N ILE A 294 -6.72 19.92 1.21
CA ILE A 294 -6.68 20.08 2.66
C ILE A 294 -5.27 20.00 3.21
N VAL A 295 -4.48 19.03 2.71
CA VAL A 295 -3.08 18.84 3.17
C VAL A 295 -2.24 20.09 2.91
N PRO A 296 -2.21 20.71 1.71
CA PRO A 296 -1.44 21.93 1.47
C PRO A 296 -1.91 23.12 2.33
N PHE A 297 -3.21 23.22 2.60
CA PHE A 297 -3.75 24.25 3.47
C PHE A 297 -3.32 24.04 4.93
N ALA A 298 -3.37 22.81 5.42
CA ALA A 298 -2.98 22.47 6.79
C ALA A 298 -1.47 22.68 7.02
N VAL A 299 -0.61 22.26 6.09
CA VAL A 299 0.86 22.36 6.19
C VAL A 299 1.33 23.82 6.16
N LYS A 300 0.58 24.74 5.52
CA LYS A 300 0.89 26.18 5.55
C LYS A 300 0.67 26.81 6.93
N ARG A 301 -0.18 26.24 7.78
CA ARG A 301 -0.59 26.79 9.07
C ARG A 301 -0.03 26.04 10.28
N PHE A 302 0.22 24.72 10.12
CA PHE A 302 0.61 23.85 11.21
C PHE A 302 1.83 23.04 10.85
N LYS A 303 2.67 22.72 11.83
CA LYS A 303 3.82 21.84 11.67
C LYS A 303 3.36 20.38 11.55
N ALA A 304 4.10 19.53 10.82
CA ALA A 304 3.76 18.12 10.57
C ALA A 304 3.39 17.35 11.86
N HIS A 305 4.16 17.53 12.94
CA HIS A 305 3.87 16.85 14.21
C HIS A 305 2.56 17.32 14.88
N GLN A 306 2.15 18.59 14.69
CA GLN A 306 0.88 19.10 15.21
C GLN A 306 -0.31 18.48 14.45
N ILE A 307 -0.17 18.39 13.12
CA ILE A 307 -1.17 17.73 12.27
C ILE A 307 -1.32 16.26 12.68
N LEU A 308 -0.20 15.53 12.85
CA LEU A 308 -0.21 14.11 13.24
C LEU A 308 -0.88 13.87 14.60
N ARG A 309 -0.68 14.76 15.58
CA ARG A 309 -1.34 14.66 16.90
C ARG A 309 -2.86 14.58 16.80
N VAL A 310 -3.43 15.35 15.90
CA VAL A 310 -4.89 15.40 15.70
C VAL A 310 -5.35 14.33 14.72
N SER A 311 -4.63 14.16 13.60
CA SER A 311 -5.08 13.27 12.51
C SER A 311 -5.05 11.80 12.89
N LEU A 312 -4.07 11.33 13.68
CA LEU A 312 -4.03 9.96 14.18
C LEU A 312 -5.25 9.61 15.04
N ILE A 313 -5.57 10.46 16.02
CA ILE A 313 -6.76 10.25 16.87
C ILE A 313 -8.03 10.40 16.03
N GLY A 314 -8.11 11.44 15.21
CA GLY A 314 -9.24 11.68 14.31
C GLY A 314 -9.50 10.52 13.35
N ASN A 315 -8.44 9.85 12.85
CA ASN A 315 -8.58 8.67 11.99
C ASN A 315 -9.21 7.49 12.76
N GLY A 316 -8.76 7.19 13.97
CA GLY A 316 -9.35 6.14 14.79
C GLY A 316 -10.82 6.42 15.14
N VAL A 317 -11.16 7.67 15.47
CA VAL A 317 -12.56 8.09 15.67
C VAL A 317 -13.37 7.95 14.38
N ALA A 318 -12.82 8.35 13.24
CA ALA A 318 -13.48 8.19 11.94
C ALA A 318 -13.76 6.73 11.59
N LEU A 319 -12.87 5.79 11.97
CA LEU A 319 -13.12 4.35 11.84
C LEU A 319 -14.32 3.91 12.70
N PHE A 320 -14.41 4.32 13.96
CA PHE A 320 -15.57 4.00 14.80
C PHE A 320 -16.88 4.55 14.23
N LEU A 321 -16.84 5.76 13.67
CA LEU A 321 -18.01 6.38 13.08
C LEU A 321 -18.58 5.56 11.89
N GLN A 322 -17.78 4.71 11.22
CA GLN A 322 -18.27 3.82 10.16
C GLN A 322 -19.20 2.69 10.66
N LEU A 323 -19.27 2.46 11.95
CA LEU A 323 -20.15 1.43 12.52
C LEU A 323 -21.59 1.90 12.71
N PHE A 324 -21.83 3.20 12.76
CA PHE A 324 -23.16 3.78 13.05
C PHE A 324 -24.11 3.86 11.84
N PRO A 325 -23.65 4.04 10.58
CA PRO A 325 -24.56 4.14 9.45
C PRO A 325 -25.50 2.93 9.31
N HIS A 326 -26.77 3.20 9.06
CA HIS A 326 -27.81 2.21 8.80
C HIS A 326 -28.26 2.22 7.34
N ASN A 327 -27.77 3.15 6.53
CA ASN A 327 -28.05 3.26 5.11
C ASN A 327 -26.85 3.88 4.36
N THR A 328 -26.87 3.76 3.03
CA THR A 328 -25.81 4.24 2.15
C THR A 328 -25.58 5.75 2.27
N THR A 329 -26.63 6.54 2.42
CA THR A 329 -26.50 8.01 2.53
C THR A 329 -25.72 8.42 3.78
N GLN A 330 -26.05 7.82 4.93
CA GLN A 330 -25.33 8.06 6.18
C GLN A 330 -23.87 7.62 6.08
N LEU A 331 -23.64 6.46 5.44
CA LEU A 331 -22.29 5.94 5.21
C LEU A 331 -21.47 6.92 4.38
N LEU A 332 -21.98 7.38 3.26
CA LEU A 332 -21.31 8.35 2.39
C LEU A 332 -21.08 9.70 3.07
N ALA A 333 -21.97 10.13 3.95
CA ALA A 333 -21.81 11.37 4.71
C ALA A 333 -20.67 11.32 5.74
N VAL A 334 -20.44 10.14 6.37
CA VAL A 334 -19.41 9.97 7.42
C VAL A 334 -18.04 9.62 6.82
N SER A 335 -18.01 8.92 5.69
CA SER A 335 -16.77 8.39 5.08
C SER A 335 -15.71 9.44 4.71
N PRO A 336 -16.05 10.70 4.32
CA PRO A 336 -15.04 11.73 4.08
C PRO A 336 -14.13 12.03 5.29
N LEU A 337 -14.58 11.73 6.51
CA LEU A 337 -13.75 11.89 7.71
C LEU A 337 -12.56 10.92 7.72
N ILE A 338 -12.75 9.67 7.26
CA ILE A 338 -11.62 8.74 7.09
C ILE A 338 -10.64 9.32 6.06
N ALA A 339 -11.15 9.76 4.93
CA ALA A 339 -10.33 10.29 3.85
C ALA A 339 -9.52 11.51 4.30
N LEU A 340 -10.16 12.43 5.04
CA LEU A 340 -9.53 13.60 5.61
C LEU A 340 -8.37 13.25 6.54
N PHE A 341 -8.64 12.45 7.58
CA PHE A 341 -7.63 12.14 8.58
C PHE A 341 -6.56 11.19 8.05
N ASN A 342 -6.92 10.26 7.15
CA ASN A 342 -5.97 9.39 6.48
C ASN A 342 -4.99 10.19 5.61
N GLY A 343 -5.49 11.08 4.74
CA GLY A 343 -4.67 11.95 3.91
C GLY A 343 -3.71 12.83 4.72
N LEU A 344 -4.20 13.44 5.80
CA LEU A 344 -3.37 14.25 6.73
C LEU A 344 -2.31 13.38 7.42
N THR A 345 -2.65 12.18 7.87
CA THR A 345 -1.71 11.29 8.56
C THR A 345 -0.61 10.81 7.63
N MET A 346 -0.96 10.25 6.47
CA MET A 346 0.03 9.69 5.52
C MET A 346 1.05 10.73 5.07
N ALA A 347 0.57 11.89 4.62
CA ALA A 347 1.45 12.93 4.10
C ALA A 347 2.40 13.49 5.18
N ASN A 348 1.90 13.69 6.41
CA ASN A 348 2.69 14.30 7.46
C ASN A 348 3.59 13.31 8.20
N ALA A 349 3.25 12.01 8.24
CA ALA A 349 4.11 10.98 8.79
C ALA A 349 5.39 10.83 7.96
N SER A 350 5.28 10.58 6.66
CA SER A 350 6.44 10.50 5.77
C SER A 350 7.24 11.81 5.70
N ALA A 351 6.56 12.98 5.76
CA ALA A 351 7.25 14.26 5.84
C ALA A 351 8.08 14.38 7.13
N LEU A 352 7.53 13.96 8.28
CA LEU A 352 8.23 14.01 9.55
C LEU A 352 9.43 13.07 9.59
N VAL A 353 9.28 11.87 9.06
CA VAL A 353 10.37 10.88 8.90
C VAL A 353 11.49 11.47 8.02
N SER A 354 11.12 12.01 6.86
CA SER A 354 12.07 12.62 5.92
C SER A 354 12.81 13.85 6.49
N LEU A 355 12.09 14.72 7.21
CA LEU A 355 12.67 15.93 7.83
C LEU A 355 13.59 15.62 9.01
N SER A 356 13.36 14.49 9.69
CA SER A 356 14.20 14.04 10.82
C SER A 356 15.47 13.34 10.38
N ALA A 357 15.60 13.01 9.10
CA ALA A 357 16.77 12.35 8.51
C ALA A 357 17.68 13.37 7.80
N GLY A 358 18.98 13.31 8.03
CA GLY A 358 19.96 14.05 7.22
C GLY A 358 19.94 13.58 5.75
N LYS A 359 20.31 14.45 4.81
CA LYS A 359 20.26 14.16 3.36
C LYS A 359 20.95 12.86 2.94
N LYS A 360 22.01 12.45 3.64
CA LYS A 360 22.79 11.24 3.35
C LYS A 360 22.07 9.95 3.79
N VAL A 361 21.33 9.98 4.90
CA VAL A 361 20.64 8.81 5.48
C VAL A 361 19.14 8.76 5.16
N GLN A 362 18.62 9.76 4.45
CA GLN A 362 17.18 9.87 4.13
C GLN A 362 16.65 8.63 3.40
N GLY A 363 17.38 8.09 2.44
CA GLY A 363 16.99 6.89 1.71
C GLY A 363 16.91 5.64 2.60
N GLU A 364 17.84 5.52 3.56
CA GLU A 364 17.81 4.43 4.54
C GLU A 364 16.60 4.53 5.47
N VAL A 365 16.33 5.72 6.01
CA VAL A 365 15.22 5.95 6.94
C VAL A 365 13.87 5.73 6.26
N LEU A 366 13.70 6.14 4.99
CA LEU A 366 12.52 5.83 4.19
C LEU A 366 12.40 4.32 3.87
N GLY A 367 13.53 3.61 3.74
CA GLY A 367 13.54 2.15 3.63
C GLY A 367 13.10 1.44 4.92
N ILE A 368 13.45 2.00 6.08
CA ILE A 368 12.99 1.53 7.40
C ILE A 368 11.47 1.76 7.51
N GLU A 369 10.97 2.96 7.17
CA GLU A 369 9.54 3.28 7.13
C GLU A 369 8.76 2.27 6.29
N ALA A 370 9.22 1.96 5.08
CA ALA A 370 8.58 0.98 4.21
C ALA A 370 8.54 -0.44 4.85
N SER A 371 9.58 -0.84 5.56
CA SER A 371 9.61 -2.11 6.28
C SER A 371 8.61 -2.14 7.45
N VAL A 372 8.52 -1.05 8.21
CA VAL A 372 7.54 -0.88 9.29
C VAL A 372 6.12 -0.96 8.74
N GLN A 373 5.84 -0.26 7.64
CA GLN A 373 4.54 -0.25 6.98
C GLN A 373 4.14 -1.65 6.48
N ALA A 374 5.05 -2.38 5.82
CA ALA A 374 4.77 -3.71 5.32
C ALA A 374 4.45 -4.70 6.47
N LEU A 375 5.23 -4.66 7.56
CA LEU A 375 4.97 -5.47 8.73
C LEU A 375 3.65 -5.11 9.42
N ALA A 376 3.34 -3.81 9.51
CA ALA A 376 2.10 -3.28 10.06
C ALA A 376 0.87 -3.67 9.25
N GLN A 377 1.02 -3.99 7.99
CA GLN A 377 -0.06 -4.53 7.15
C GLN A 377 -0.15 -6.06 7.25
N ALA A 378 0.98 -6.77 7.31
CA ALA A 378 1.00 -8.23 7.33
C ALA A 378 0.41 -8.83 8.61
N VAL A 379 0.90 -8.40 9.78
CA VAL A 379 0.51 -8.98 11.07
C VAL A 379 -0.98 -8.76 11.38
N PRO A 380 -1.54 -7.53 11.27
CA PRO A 380 -2.96 -7.30 11.47
C PRO A 380 -3.84 -8.04 10.47
N ALA A 381 -3.46 -8.13 9.19
CA ALA A 381 -4.22 -8.87 8.21
C ALA A 381 -4.37 -10.36 8.59
N ALA A 382 -3.28 -11.01 9.05
CA ALA A 382 -3.32 -12.40 9.51
C ALA A 382 -4.25 -12.61 10.71
N ILE A 383 -4.26 -11.66 11.65
CA ILE A 383 -5.07 -11.72 12.88
C ILE A 383 -6.52 -11.33 12.60
N SER A 384 -6.75 -10.44 11.64
CA SER A 384 -8.06 -9.84 11.38
C SER A 384 -9.15 -10.85 11.03
N GLY A 385 -8.80 -11.99 10.41
CA GLY A 385 -9.74 -13.07 10.11
C GLY A 385 -10.32 -13.73 11.35
N TYR A 386 -9.49 -13.97 12.37
CA TYR A 386 -9.96 -14.51 13.67
C TYR A 386 -10.85 -13.52 14.39
N ILE A 387 -10.52 -12.23 14.34
CA ILE A 387 -11.31 -11.15 14.94
C ILE A 387 -12.64 -10.98 14.21
N ALA A 388 -12.65 -11.07 12.88
CA ALA A 388 -13.86 -11.01 12.07
C ALA A 388 -14.81 -12.22 12.36
N ALA A 389 -14.24 -13.38 12.65
CA ALA A 389 -15.01 -14.57 13.05
C ALA A 389 -15.71 -14.41 14.41
N MET A 390 -15.23 -13.51 15.27
CA MET A 390 -15.92 -13.17 16.53
C MET A 390 -17.12 -12.24 16.33
N GLY A 391 -17.14 -11.50 15.23
CA GLY A 391 -18.22 -10.59 14.86
C GLY A 391 -17.80 -9.62 13.76
N VAL A 392 -18.69 -9.35 12.82
CA VAL A 392 -18.41 -8.56 11.62
C VAL A 392 -17.98 -7.11 11.91
N ASN A 393 -18.40 -6.54 13.05
CA ASN A 393 -17.98 -5.20 13.49
C ASN A 393 -16.60 -5.19 14.19
N MET A 394 -16.15 -6.34 14.68
CA MET A 394 -14.94 -6.44 15.52
C MET A 394 -13.67 -5.93 14.83
N PRO A 395 -13.41 -6.20 13.54
CA PRO A 395 -12.22 -5.66 12.88
C PRO A 395 -12.18 -4.12 12.90
N VAL A 396 -13.30 -3.46 12.68
CA VAL A 396 -13.37 -1.99 12.71
C VAL A 396 -13.18 -1.44 14.12
N LEU A 397 -13.77 -2.09 15.13
CA LEU A 397 -13.60 -1.73 16.54
C LEU A 397 -12.13 -1.86 16.98
N VAL A 398 -11.52 -3.02 16.70
CA VAL A 398 -10.11 -3.29 17.02
C VAL A 398 -9.20 -2.33 16.25
N GLY A 399 -9.46 -2.14 14.95
CA GLY A 399 -8.69 -1.23 14.11
C GLY A 399 -8.73 0.21 14.61
N GLY A 400 -9.92 0.74 14.92
CA GLY A 400 -10.09 2.08 15.48
C GLY A 400 -9.38 2.25 16.83
N THR A 401 -9.46 1.24 17.71
CA THR A 401 -8.77 1.25 19.02
C THR A 401 -7.26 1.29 18.84
N ILE A 402 -6.70 0.47 17.92
CA ILE A 402 -5.27 0.42 17.62
C ILE A 402 -4.80 1.77 17.09
N VAL A 403 -5.53 2.39 16.15
CA VAL A 403 -5.16 3.71 15.61
C VAL A 403 -5.18 4.79 16.70
N ILE A 404 -6.20 4.80 17.56
CA ILE A 404 -6.24 5.74 18.70
C ILE A 404 -5.08 5.52 19.65
N ALA A 405 -4.75 4.26 19.97
CA ALA A 405 -3.60 3.95 20.81
C ALA A 405 -2.29 4.49 20.20
N GLY A 406 -2.08 4.31 18.88
CA GLY A 406 -0.96 4.92 18.15
C GLY A 406 -0.94 6.44 18.24
N GLY A 407 -2.10 7.09 18.14
CA GLY A 407 -2.26 8.54 18.29
C GLY A 407 -1.96 9.00 19.72
N LEU A 408 -2.38 8.25 20.74
CA LEU A 408 -2.07 8.55 22.15
C LEU A 408 -0.58 8.39 22.43
N ILE A 409 0.05 7.30 21.93
CA ILE A 409 1.50 7.10 22.03
C ILE A 409 2.25 8.28 21.40
N PHE A 410 1.84 8.71 20.21
CA PHE A 410 2.44 9.89 19.57
C PHE A 410 2.28 11.15 20.41
N ASN A 411 1.10 11.41 20.94
CA ASN A 411 0.82 12.60 21.73
C ASN A 411 1.61 12.65 23.04
N LEU A 412 1.78 11.50 23.71
CA LEU A 412 2.44 11.41 25.02
C LEU A 412 3.96 11.39 24.90
N PHE A 413 4.51 10.70 23.89
CA PHE A 413 5.94 10.40 23.85
C PHE A 413 6.70 11.15 22.75
N TYR A 414 6.00 11.77 21.76
CA TYR A 414 6.69 12.52 20.74
C TYR A 414 7.06 13.93 21.21
N HIS A 415 8.35 14.17 21.32
CA HIS A 415 8.92 15.49 21.58
C HIS A 415 9.68 15.95 20.34
N PRO A 416 9.35 17.14 19.77
CA PRO A 416 10.11 17.69 18.65
C PRO A 416 11.57 17.89 19.07
N SER A 417 12.46 17.04 18.59
CA SER A 417 13.90 17.18 18.83
C SER A 417 14.53 18.07 17.75
N LYS A 418 15.53 18.85 18.12
CA LYS A 418 16.36 19.62 17.17
C LYS A 418 17.38 18.73 16.45
N HIS A 419 17.39 17.41 16.74
CA HIS A 419 18.40 16.50 16.23
C HIS A 419 18.01 16.02 14.83
N VAL A 420 18.76 16.46 13.83
CA VAL A 420 18.83 15.85 12.52
C VAL A 420 19.75 14.63 12.67
N LEU A 421 19.31 13.43 12.24
CA LEU A 421 20.15 12.25 12.20
C LEU A 421 21.29 12.47 11.19
N HIS A 422 22.52 12.51 11.67
CA HIS A 422 23.71 12.55 10.84
C HIS A 422 24.27 11.14 10.62
N GLU A 423 25.18 10.99 9.65
CA GLU A 423 25.81 9.73 9.26
C GLU A 423 26.53 9.01 10.45
N GLU A 424 27.07 9.79 11.39
CA GLU A 424 27.78 9.26 12.59
C GLU A 424 26.85 8.45 13.54
N THR A 425 25.55 8.76 13.57
CA THR A 425 24.57 7.96 14.34
C THR A 425 24.07 6.75 13.57
N ALA A 426 24.31 6.72 12.25
CA ALA A 426 23.92 5.63 11.38
C ALA A 426 24.88 4.43 11.48
N ASP A 427 26.15 4.67 11.79
CA ASP A 427 27.22 3.66 11.83
C ASP A 427 27.53 3.11 13.23
N MET A 428 26.74 3.44 14.26
CA MET A 428 26.94 2.81 15.56
C MET A 428 26.68 1.30 15.47
N PRO A 429 27.67 0.44 15.70
CA PRO A 429 27.46 -1.01 15.73
C PRO A 429 26.50 -1.34 16.87
N MET A 430 25.44 -2.03 16.58
CA MET A 430 24.58 -2.66 17.58
C MET A 430 25.38 -3.80 18.22
N GLY A 431 26.11 -3.50 19.28
CA GLY A 431 26.91 -4.53 19.95
C GLY A 431 27.96 -4.04 20.92
N ALA A 432 27.62 -3.05 21.73
CA ALA A 432 28.42 -2.73 22.92
C ALA A 432 27.45 -2.37 24.06
N HIS A 433 26.82 -3.41 24.60
CA HIS A 433 26.44 -3.51 26.02
C HIS A 433 26.03 -4.95 26.33
#